data_082b6f924f1f5eb5570519c3bd779be6
#
_entry.id   082b6f924f1f5eb5570519c3bd779be6
#
_cell.length_a   1.000
_cell.length_b   1.000
_cell.length_c   1.000
_cell.angle_alpha   90.00
_cell.angle_beta   90.00
_cell.angle_gamma   90.00
#
_symmetry.space_group_name_H-M   'P 1'
#
loop_
_entity.id
_entity.type
_entity.pdbx_description
1 polymer ?
#
loop_
_entity_poly.entity_id
_entity_poly.type
_entity_poly.pdbx_seq_one_letter_code
_entity_poly.pdbx_strand_id
1 'polypeptide(L)'
;AIGSGWRAGDIMYKDLDGNGAIDRGEGTADKPGDRKIIGNSTPRYNFGLNLSGEWKGFDLKLFFQGVLKRDYMASGMMFWGADGGKWQSMVYKPHLDYFRDDPNHPLGLNLDAYYPWPNWNDSKNRQTQTRYLQNAAYARLKNVTFGYRLPSHFTQKFSVNNLRLFISGENLLTFTKLSKMFDP
;
A
#
# COMPACT_ATOMS: atom_id res chain seq x y z
N ALA A 1 9.10 -6.93 -30.09
CA ALA A 1 9.38 -8.38 -30.17
C ALA A 1 9.43 -8.97 -28.77
N ILE A 2 8.66 -10.00 -28.53
CA ILE A 2 8.73 -10.77 -27.28
C ILE A 2 9.99 -11.61 -27.39
N GLY A 3 10.99 -11.33 -26.53
CA GLY A 3 12.26 -12.08 -26.52
C GLY A 3 12.06 -13.55 -26.14
N SER A 4 13.05 -14.38 -26.44
CA SER A 4 13.06 -15.78 -26.02
C SER A 4 12.96 -15.87 -24.50
N GLY A 5 12.07 -16.73 -23.98
CA GLY A 5 11.81 -16.87 -22.54
C GLY A 5 10.59 -16.11 -22.01
N TRP A 6 9.88 -15.36 -22.84
CA TRP A 6 8.57 -14.82 -22.51
C TRP A 6 7.47 -15.82 -22.87
N ARG A 7 6.43 -15.91 -22.04
CA ARG A 7 5.30 -16.82 -22.20
C ARG A 7 3.99 -16.18 -21.79
N ALA A 8 2.87 -16.87 -22.05
CA ALA A 8 1.58 -16.47 -21.53
C ALA A 8 1.64 -16.25 -20.01
N GLY A 9 0.99 -15.19 -19.53
CA GLY A 9 1.01 -14.79 -18.12
C GLY A 9 2.21 -13.94 -17.69
N ASP A 10 3.19 -13.69 -18.55
CA ASP A 10 4.24 -12.72 -18.30
C ASP A 10 3.74 -11.29 -18.58
N ILE A 11 4.35 -10.31 -17.92
CA ILE A 11 4.01 -8.90 -18.09
C ILE A 11 4.51 -8.41 -19.45
N MET A 12 3.61 -7.92 -20.26
CA MET A 12 3.94 -7.30 -21.55
C MET A 12 4.24 -5.82 -21.36
N TYR A 13 5.49 -5.43 -21.60
CA TYR A 13 5.90 -4.03 -21.60
C TYR A 13 5.57 -3.40 -22.95
N LYS A 14 5.36 -2.08 -22.94
CA LYS A 14 5.04 -1.32 -24.15
C LYS A 14 6.33 -0.77 -24.76
N ASP A 15 6.53 -0.99 -26.03
CA ASP A 15 7.48 -0.27 -26.87
C ASP A 15 7.03 1.19 -26.96
N LEU A 16 7.80 2.11 -26.38
CA LEU A 16 7.43 3.54 -26.29
C LEU A 16 8.08 4.37 -27.38
N ASP A 17 9.23 3.96 -27.88
CA ASP A 17 9.95 4.67 -28.95
C ASP A 17 9.69 4.11 -30.36
N GLY A 18 9.01 2.95 -30.45
CA GLY A 18 8.58 2.34 -31.70
C GLY A 18 9.69 1.65 -32.48
N ASN A 19 10.79 1.28 -31.83
CA ASN A 19 11.93 0.66 -32.48
C ASN A 19 11.79 -0.88 -32.68
N GLY A 20 10.68 -1.46 -32.17
CA GLY A 20 10.39 -2.89 -32.26
C GLY A 20 11.10 -3.78 -31.22
N ALA A 21 11.81 -3.18 -30.27
CA ALA A 21 12.45 -3.86 -29.15
C ALA A 21 12.00 -3.26 -27.82
N ILE A 22 12.14 -3.98 -26.74
CA ILE A 22 11.92 -3.44 -25.38
C ILE A 22 13.28 -3.28 -24.72
N ASP A 23 13.73 -2.04 -24.59
CA ASP A 23 15.06 -1.78 -24.04
C ASP A 23 15.12 -0.55 -23.13
N ARG A 24 16.30 -0.25 -22.64
CA ARG A 24 16.56 0.88 -21.73
C ARG A 24 17.19 2.08 -22.43
N GLY A 25 17.34 2.02 -23.75
CA GLY A 25 18.08 3.01 -24.51
C GLY A 25 19.49 3.22 -23.97
N GLU A 26 19.96 4.45 -24.04
CA GLU A 26 21.25 4.84 -23.44
C GLU A 26 21.12 5.15 -21.92
N GLY A 27 19.91 5.13 -21.38
CA GLY A 27 19.65 5.43 -19.97
C GLY A 27 19.76 6.88 -19.59
N THR A 28 19.79 7.77 -20.58
CA THR A 28 19.80 9.23 -20.42
C THR A 28 18.39 9.81 -20.52
N ALA A 29 18.21 11.08 -20.13
CA ALA A 29 16.92 11.76 -20.26
C ALA A 29 16.49 11.91 -21.72
N ASP A 30 17.45 12.11 -22.63
CA ASP A 30 17.20 12.30 -24.06
C ASP A 30 16.96 10.98 -24.82
N LYS A 31 17.52 9.89 -24.30
CA LYS A 31 17.41 8.55 -24.88
C LYS A 31 17.05 7.51 -23.81
N PRO A 32 15.84 7.57 -23.27
CA PRO A 32 15.40 6.71 -22.16
C PRO A 32 15.02 5.29 -22.60
N GLY A 33 14.94 4.99 -23.91
CA GLY A 33 14.34 3.79 -24.45
C GLY A 33 12.87 3.68 -24.02
N ASP A 34 12.43 2.48 -23.63
CA ASP A 34 11.04 2.24 -23.22
C ASP A 34 10.73 2.63 -21.77
N ARG A 35 11.41 3.65 -21.27
CA ARG A 35 11.20 4.14 -19.91
C ARG A 35 10.60 5.53 -19.89
N LYS A 36 9.65 5.73 -18.97
CA LYS A 36 9.08 7.06 -18.67
C LYS A 36 8.83 7.19 -17.16
N ILE A 37 8.71 8.41 -16.68
CA ILE A 37 8.29 8.67 -15.31
C ILE A 37 6.83 8.26 -15.17
N ILE A 38 6.54 7.28 -14.29
CA ILE A 38 5.20 6.74 -14.03
C ILE A 38 4.62 7.15 -12.68
N GLY A 39 5.45 7.68 -11.77
CA GLY A 39 5.00 8.09 -10.44
C GLY A 39 6.10 8.78 -9.65
N ASN A 40 5.78 9.13 -8.41
CA ASN A 40 6.69 9.76 -7.47
C ASN A 40 6.46 9.19 -6.06
N SER A 41 7.50 8.58 -5.49
CA SER A 41 7.44 7.95 -4.16
C SER A 41 7.57 8.95 -3.01
N THR A 42 7.95 10.21 -3.28
CA THR A 42 8.04 11.24 -2.26
C THR A 42 6.67 11.61 -1.72
N PRO A 43 6.44 11.57 -0.40
CA PRO A 43 5.19 12.05 0.18
C PRO A 43 4.97 13.52 -0.10
N ARG A 44 3.80 13.88 -0.61
CA ARG A 44 3.41 15.26 -0.94
C ARG A 44 2.08 15.59 -0.30
N TYR A 45 1.95 16.85 0.14
CA TYR A 45 0.75 17.33 0.84
C TYR A 45 0.49 16.55 2.11
N ASN A 46 1.46 16.58 3.04
CA ASN A 46 1.28 16.05 4.38
C ASN A 46 0.31 16.96 5.14
N PHE A 47 -0.61 16.36 5.89
CA PHE A 47 -1.56 17.12 6.70
C PHE A 47 -1.72 16.52 8.09
N GLY A 48 -2.07 17.38 9.04
CA GLY A 48 -2.54 17.03 10.37
C GLY A 48 -3.76 17.86 10.70
N LEU A 49 -4.82 17.23 11.20
CA LEU A 49 -6.06 17.87 11.58
C LEU A 49 -6.42 17.50 13.01
N ASN A 50 -6.45 18.50 13.90
CA ASN A 50 -6.92 18.35 15.27
C ASN A 50 -8.34 18.91 15.38
N LEU A 51 -9.25 18.10 15.88
CA LEU A 51 -10.61 18.49 16.23
C LEU A 51 -10.81 18.26 17.71
N SER A 52 -11.41 19.23 18.41
CA SER A 52 -11.77 19.08 19.81
C SER A 52 -13.08 19.79 20.10
N GLY A 53 -13.83 19.23 21.02
CA GLY A 53 -15.07 19.81 21.49
C GLY A 53 -15.36 19.42 22.93
N GLU A 54 -16.02 20.32 23.65
CA GLU A 54 -16.46 20.09 25.03
C GLU A 54 -17.95 20.42 25.13
N TRP A 55 -18.68 19.58 25.85
CA TRP A 55 -20.11 19.81 26.09
C TRP A 55 -20.57 19.13 27.37
N LYS A 56 -21.13 19.92 28.30
CA LYS A 56 -21.70 19.45 29.58
C LYS A 56 -20.81 18.48 30.35
N GLY A 57 -19.50 18.76 30.40
CA GLY A 57 -18.52 17.94 31.09
C GLY A 57 -17.88 16.82 30.22
N PHE A 58 -18.46 16.50 29.08
CA PHE A 58 -17.83 15.61 28.10
C PHE A 58 -16.82 16.40 27.27
N ASP A 59 -15.69 15.73 26.94
CA ASP A 59 -14.70 16.22 25.99
C ASP A 59 -14.34 15.15 24.98
N LEU A 60 -14.17 15.56 23.73
CA LEU A 60 -13.75 14.73 22.62
C LEU A 60 -12.57 15.40 21.93
N LYS A 61 -11.50 14.63 21.69
CA LYS A 61 -10.35 15.05 20.89
C LYS A 61 -10.07 14.02 19.82
N LEU A 62 -9.89 14.49 18.59
CA LEU A 62 -9.58 13.66 17.42
C LEU A 62 -8.35 14.23 16.75
N PHE A 63 -7.40 13.37 16.39
CA PHE A 63 -6.26 13.75 15.59
C PHE A 63 -6.18 12.88 14.35
N PHE A 64 -6.25 13.53 13.18
CA PHE A 64 -6.04 12.91 11.88
C PHE A 64 -4.68 13.32 11.33
N GLN A 65 -4.03 12.38 10.68
CA GLN A 65 -2.78 12.58 9.94
C GLN A 65 -2.84 11.85 8.62
N GLY A 66 -2.19 12.40 7.60
CA GLY A 66 -2.12 11.71 6.33
C GLY A 66 -1.22 12.36 5.29
N VAL A 67 -1.16 11.69 4.15
CA VAL A 67 -0.42 12.09 2.95
C VAL A 67 -1.40 12.00 1.78
N LEU A 68 -1.64 13.11 1.09
CA LEU A 68 -2.65 13.14 0.01
C LEU A 68 -2.12 12.60 -1.31
N LYS A 69 -0.79 12.60 -1.53
CA LYS A 69 -0.22 12.10 -2.77
C LYS A 69 1.13 11.41 -2.53
N ARG A 70 1.17 10.14 -2.85
CA ARG A 70 2.37 9.30 -2.85
C ARG A 70 2.12 8.09 -3.71
N ASP A 71 3.09 7.74 -4.56
CA ASP A 71 3.08 6.49 -5.31
C ASP A 71 4.06 5.51 -4.66
N TYR A 72 3.72 4.24 -4.68
CA TYR A 72 4.53 3.18 -4.11
C TYR A 72 4.65 2.02 -5.08
N MET A 73 5.88 1.66 -5.42
CA MET A 73 6.17 0.44 -6.17
C MET A 73 6.51 -0.69 -5.20
N ALA A 74 5.58 -1.61 -5.04
CA ALA A 74 5.77 -2.74 -4.15
C ALA A 74 6.84 -3.70 -4.69
N SER A 75 7.66 -4.23 -3.80
CA SER A 75 8.78 -5.13 -4.13
C SER A 75 9.05 -6.12 -3.00
N GLY A 76 10.02 -7.02 -3.23
CA GLY A 76 10.47 -8.00 -2.25
C GLY A 76 9.54 -9.20 -2.10
N MET A 77 9.91 -10.12 -1.22
CA MET A 77 9.24 -11.40 -1.03
C MET A 77 7.79 -11.26 -0.56
N MET A 78 7.47 -10.26 0.27
CA MET A 78 6.10 -10.05 0.72
C MET A 78 5.16 -9.76 -0.44
N PHE A 79 5.62 -9.04 -1.46
CA PHE A 79 4.79 -8.69 -2.60
C PHE A 79 4.80 -9.76 -3.69
N TRP A 80 5.96 -10.32 -4.02
CA TRP A 80 6.12 -11.24 -5.15
C TRP A 80 5.96 -12.72 -4.78
N GLY A 81 6.10 -13.09 -3.51
CA GLY A 81 6.09 -14.47 -3.05
C GLY A 81 7.33 -15.24 -3.50
N ALA A 82 7.45 -15.51 -4.79
CA ALA A 82 8.57 -16.24 -5.40
C ALA A 82 9.75 -15.32 -5.75
N ASP A 83 10.19 -14.47 -4.82
CA ASP A 83 11.29 -13.53 -5.00
C ASP A 83 12.58 -14.07 -4.36
N GLY A 84 13.55 -14.43 -5.12
CA GLY A 84 14.76 -15.11 -4.65
C GLY A 84 14.77 -16.60 -4.98
N GLY A 85 15.56 -17.37 -4.28
CA GLY A 85 15.61 -18.82 -4.48
C GLY A 85 14.45 -19.55 -3.79
N LYS A 86 14.24 -20.80 -4.14
CA LYS A 86 13.21 -21.68 -3.54
C LYS A 86 13.24 -21.76 -2.01
N TRP A 87 14.40 -21.52 -1.41
CA TRP A 87 14.61 -21.54 0.05
C TRP A 87 14.25 -20.22 0.75
N GLN A 88 14.11 -19.13 -0.01
CA GLN A 88 13.90 -17.78 0.51
C GLN A 88 12.53 -17.22 0.13
N SER A 89 11.70 -18.00 -0.56
CA SER A 89 10.39 -17.54 -1.01
C SER A 89 9.33 -17.82 0.03
N MET A 90 8.35 -16.91 0.12
CA MET A 90 7.21 -16.99 1.02
C MET A 90 5.93 -16.89 0.21
N VAL A 91 4.90 -17.67 0.57
CA VAL A 91 3.61 -17.63 -0.09
C VAL A 91 2.53 -17.19 0.91
N TYR A 92 1.84 -16.13 0.57
CA TYR A 92 0.67 -15.63 1.30
C TYR A 92 -0.59 -15.82 0.46
N LYS A 93 -1.74 -15.77 1.10
CA LYS A 93 -3.03 -15.94 0.42
C LYS A 93 -3.21 -15.04 -0.83
N PRO A 94 -2.80 -13.76 -0.87
CA PRO A 94 -2.88 -12.94 -2.08
C PRO A 94 -2.09 -13.49 -3.27
N HIS A 95 -0.99 -14.22 -3.05
CA HIS A 95 -0.19 -14.80 -4.12
C HIS A 95 -0.89 -15.95 -4.85
N LEU A 96 -1.99 -16.49 -4.34
CA LEU A 96 -2.81 -17.47 -5.04
C LEU A 96 -3.50 -16.89 -6.28
N ASP A 97 -3.56 -15.57 -6.41
CA ASP A 97 -4.06 -14.86 -7.59
C ASP A 97 -2.95 -14.68 -8.64
N TYR A 98 -2.31 -15.78 -9.03
CA TYR A 98 -1.31 -15.83 -10.10
C TYR A 98 -1.89 -16.45 -11.38
N PHE A 99 -1.28 -16.14 -12.52
CA PHE A 99 -1.71 -16.63 -13.83
C PHE A 99 -1.63 -18.16 -13.92
N ARG A 100 -2.72 -18.78 -14.38
CA ARG A 100 -2.86 -20.23 -14.62
C ARG A 100 -3.65 -20.46 -15.90
N ASP A 101 -3.05 -21.13 -16.86
CA ASP A 101 -3.61 -21.48 -18.16
C ASP A 101 -3.87 -22.99 -18.33
N ASP A 102 -3.53 -23.81 -17.34
CA ASP A 102 -3.86 -25.24 -17.33
C ASP A 102 -5.29 -25.48 -16.80
N PRO A 103 -6.22 -25.99 -17.61
CA PRO A 103 -7.58 -26.31 -17.19
C PRO A 103 -7.64 -27.40 -16.12
N ASN A 104 -6.62 -28.24 -16.00
CA ASN A 104 -6.54 -29.32 -15.00
C ASN A 104 -5.82 -28.87 -13.71
N HIS A 105 -5.43 -27.61 -13.59
CA HIS A 105 -4.75 -27.12 -12.41
C HIS A 105 -5.67 -27.24 -11.18
N PRO A 106 -5.19 -27.74 -10.01
CA PRO A 106 -6.03 -27.95 -8.81
C PRO A 106 -6.76 -26.70 -8.31
N LEU A 107 -6.23 -25.51 -8.59
CA LEU A 107 -6.85 -24.22 -8.25
C LEU A 107 -7.67 -23.63 -9.42
N GLY A 108 -7.83 -24.38 -10.52
CA GLY A 108 -8.53 -23.94 -11.72
C GLY A 108 -7.78 -22.90 -12.56
N LEU A 109 -8.39 -22.54 -13.70
CA LEU A 109 -7.90 -21.48 -14.57
C LEU A 109 -7.91 -20.12 -13.88
N ASN A 110 -6.93 -19.27 -14.20
CA ASN A 110 -6.89 -17.86 -13.81
C ASN A 110 -6.14 -17.05 -14.87
N LEU A 111 -6.82 -16.68 -15.94
CA LEU A 111 -6.23 -15.96 -17.06
C LEU A 111 -6.17 -14.45 -16.83
N ASP A 112 -7.00 -13.91 -15.93
CA ASP A 112 -7.03 -12.49 -15.53
C ASP A 112 -6.42 -12.29 -14.13
N ALA A 113 -5.32 -12.97 -13.87
CA ALA A 113 -4.63 -12.94 -12.59
C ALA A 113 -3.97 -11.59 -12.30
N TYR A 114 -3.92 -11.20 -11.03
CA TYR A 114 -3.16 -10.03 -10.60
C TYR A 114 -1.67 -10.23 -10.75
N TYR A 115 -1.13 -11.38 -10.31
CA TYR A 115 0.28 -11.72 -10.43
C TYR A 115 0.58 -12.48 -11.72
N PRO A 116 1.78 -12.31 -12.30
CA PRO A 116 2.23 -13.11 -13.42
C PRO A 116 2.46 -14.57 -13.00
N TRP A 117 2.81 -15.41 -13.95
CA TRP A 117 3.31 -16.76 -13.66
C TRP A 117 4.49 -16.70 -12.69
N PRO A 118 4.46 -17.44 -11.56
CA PRO A 118 5.55 -17.43 -10.58
C PRO A 118 6.83 -18.04 -11.15
N ASN A 119 7.89 -17.27 -11.13
CA ASN A 119 9.22 -17.71 -11.51
C ASN A 119 10.21 -17.41 -10.40
N TRP A 120 11.07 -18.39 -10.13
CA TRP A 120 12.17 -18.22 -9.18
C TRP A 120 13.25 -17.30 -9.77
N ASN A 121 13.68 -16.33 -8.97
CA ASN A 121 14.80 -15.44 -9.31
C ASN A 121 14.69 -14.78 -10.70
N ASP A 122 13.49 -14.51 -11.15
CA ASP A 122 13.21 -13.91 -12.44
C ASP A 122 12.86 -12.44 -12.30
N SER A 123 13.69 -11.55 -12.85
CA SER A 123 13.49 -10.10 -12.78
C SER A 123 12.60 -9.54 -13.90
N LYS A 124 12.27 -10.34 -14.95
CA LYS A 124 11.55 -9.83 -16.12
C LYS A 124 10.17 -9.24 -15.79
N ASN A 125 9.42 -9.90 -14.90
CA ASN A 125 8.09 -9.46 -14.49
C ASN A 125 8.10 -8.40 -13.37
N ARG A 126 9.27 -8.12 -12.77
CA ARG A 126 9.43 -7.30 -11.56
C ARG A 126 10.01 -5.92 -11.82
N GLN A 127 10.15 -5.54 -13.08
CA GLN A 127 10.58 -4.20 -13.44
C GLN A 127 9.56 -3.17 -12.97
N THR A 128 10.02 -1.95 -12.67
CA THR A 128 9.13 -0.83 -12.34
C THR A 128 8.14 -0.59 -13.48
N GLN A 129 6.85 -0.61 -13.16
CA GLN A 129 5.77 -0.65 -14.14
C GLN A 129 4.46 -0.11 -13.58
N THR A 130 3.55 0.25 -14.46
CA THR A 130 2.26 0.84 -14.08
C THR A 130 1.29 -0.17 -13.43
N ARG A 131 1.37 -1.47 -13.78
CA ARG A 131 0.47 -2.50 -13.25
C ARG A 131 0.54 -2.61 -11.74
N TYR A 132 1.75 -2.53 -11.17
CA TYR A 132 1.98 -2.73 -9.73
C TYR A 132 2.31 -1.44 -8.98
N LEU A 133 2.27 -0.30 -9.69
CA LEU A 133 2.38 1.00 -9.04
C LEU A 133 1.09 1.28 -8.25
N GLN A 134 1.24 1.48 -6.94
CA GLN A 134 0.13 1.66 -6.03
C GLN A 134 0.04 3.10 -5.55
N ASN A 135 -1.19 3.55 -5.29
CA ASN A 135 -1.43 4.83 -4.62
C ASN A 135 -1.30 4.62 -3.11
N ALA A 136 -0.23 5.16 -2.53
CA ALA A 136 0.05 5.12 -1.10
C ALA A 136 -0.39 6.40 -0.35
N ALA A 137 -1.32 7.16 -0.91
CA ALA A 137 -2.02 8.20 -0.17
C ALA A 137 -2.86 7.59 0.95
N TYR A 138 -2.91 8.27 2.08
CA TYR A 138 -3.72 7.81 3.21
C TYR A 138 -4.19 8.96 4.10
N ALA A 139 -5.25 8.70 4.86
CA ALA A 139 -5.69 9.48 6.00
C ALA A 139 -5.94 8.53 7.17
N ARG A 140 -5.35 8.82 8.33
CA ARG A 140 -5.44 7.96 9.51
C ARG A 140 -5.96 8.75 10.71
N LEU A 141 -6.95 8.18 11.39
CA LEU A 141 -7.36 8.65 12.72
C LEU A 141 -6.32 8.14 13.73
N LYS A 142 -5.34 9.02 14.01
CA LYS A 142 -4.17 8.70 14.82
C LYS A 142 -4.48 8.62 16.30
N ASN A 143 -5.35 9.49 16.78
CA ASN A 143 -5.72 9.52 18.19
C ASN A 143 -7.17 9.93 18.35
N VAL A 144 -7.86 9.25 19.25
CA VAL A 144 -9.17 9.61 19.77
C VAL A 144 -9.07 9.61 21.27
N THR A 145 -9.52 10.67 21.91
CA THR A 145 -9.68 10.71 23.36
C THR A 145 -11.09 11.20 23.67
N PHE A 146 -11.83 10.43 24.43
CA PHE A 146 -13.13 10.79 24.94
C PHE A 146 -13.09 10.82 26.46
N GLY A 147 -13.43 11.94 27.05
CA GLY A 147 -13.38 12.15 28.48
C GLY A 147 -14.67 12.69 29.06
N TYR A 148 -14.84 12.51 30.35
CA TYR A 148 -15.90 13.10 31.13
C TYR A 148 -15.36 13.66 32.44
N ARG A 149 -15.61 14.93 32.69
CA ARG A 149 -15.32 15.60 33.95
C ARG A 149 -16.54 15.55 34.86
N LEU A 150 -16.38 14.90 35.99
CA LEU A 150 -17.44 14.77 36.96
C LEU A 150 -17.76 16.17 37.59
N PRO A 151 -19.06 16.46 37.80
CA PRO A 151 -19.44 17.69 38.50
C PRO A 151 -18.86 17.77 39.92
N SER A 152 -18.42 18.98 40.29
CA SER A 152 -17.74 19.22 41.58
C SER A 152 -18.54 18.81 42.79
N HIS A 153 -19.90 18.93 42.74
CA HIS A 153 -20.74 18.53 43.88
C HIS A 153 -20.71 17.02 44.19
N PHE A 154 -20.32 16.17 43.24
CA PHE A 154 -20.08 14.74 43.50
C PHE A 154 -18.66 14.52 44.04
N THR A 155 -17.65 15.15 43.43
CA THR A 155 -16.23 14.90 43.75
C THR A 155 -15.83 15.46 45.11
N GLN A 156 -16.42 16.57 45.55
CA GLN A 156 -16.17 17.18 46.87
C GLN A 156 -16.56 16.26 48.03
N LYS A 157 -17.53 15.36 47.86
CA LYS A 157 -17.86 14.34 48.86
C LYS A 157 -16.72 13.41 49.20
N PHE A 158 -15.75 13.28 48.30
CA PHE A 158 -14.54 12.46 48.44
C PHE A 158 -13.29 13.33 48.62
N SER A 159 -13.43 14.63 48.96
CA SER A 159 -12.33 15.57 49.06
C SER A 159 -11.49 15.71 47.77
N VAL A 160 -12.07 15.46 46.60
CA VAL A 160 -11.46 15.57 45.28
C VAL A 160 -11.98 16.82 44.60
N ASN A 161 -11.10 17.76 44.23
CA ASN A 161 -11.53 19.04 43.62
C ASN A 161 -11.90 18.86 42.13
N ASN A 162 -11.25 17.96 41.41
CA ASN A 162 -11.50 17.72 40.00
C ASN A 162 -11.20 16.26 39.66
N LEU A 163 -12.17 15.57 39.05
CA LEU A 163 -12.00 14.20 38.58
C LEU A 163 -12.45 14.11 37.12
N ARG A 164 -11.53 13.74 36.25
CA ARG A 164 -11.80 13.45 34.83
C ARG A 164 -11.49 12.00 34.54
N LEU A 165 -12.45 11.26 34.02
CA LEU A 165 -12.27 9.92 33.48
C LEU A 165 -12.14 10.04 31.96
N PHE A 166 -11.27 9.27 31.35
CA PHE A 166 -11.15 9.25 29.90
C PHE A 166 -10.76 7.88 29.36
N ILE A 167 -11.10 7.66 28.12
CA ILE A 167 -10.58 6.55 27.32
C ILE A 167 -9.89 7.13 26.09
N SER A 168 -8.83 6.47 25.63
CA SER A 168 -8.15 6.85 24.41
C SER A 168 -7.83 5.64 23.56
N GLY A 169 -7.76 5.86 22.26
CA GLY A 169 -7.36 4.86 21.29
C GLY A 169 -6.46 5.47 20.22
N GLU A 170 -5.57 4.67 19.69
CA GLU A 170 -4.61 5.10 18.68
C GLU A 170 -4.73 4.26 17.42
N ASN A 171 -4.49 4.90 16.25
CA ASN A 171 -4.47 4.26 14.93
C ASN A 171 -5.75 3.46 14.60
N LEU A 172 -6.91 3.96 15.03
CA LEU A 172 -8.18 3.23 14.98
C LEU A 172 -8.70 3.01 13.56
N LEU A 173 -8.52 3.99 12.67
CA LEU A 173 -9.03 3.93 11.30
C LEU A 173 -7.96 4.43 10.33
N THR A 174 -7.81 3.71 9.21
CA THR A 174 -6.94 4.13 8.11
C THR A 174 -7.70 4.03 6.79
N PHE A 175 -7.75 5.13 6.06
CA PHE A 175 -8.33 5.22 4.72
C PHE A 175 -7.18 5.26 3.71
N THR A 176 -7.04 4.25 2.86
CA THR A 176 -6.00 4.14 1.84
C THR A 176 -6.45 3.25 0.70
N LYS A 177 -5.81 3.43 -0.47
CA LYS A 177 -5.91 2.52 -1.63
C LYS A 177 -4.71 1.58 -1.74
N LEU A 178 -3.76 1.68 -0.80
CA LEU A 178 -2.62 0.77 -0.75
C LEU A 178 -3.11 -0.67 -0.49
N SER A 179 -2.42 -1.64 -1.06
CA SER A 179 -2.69 -3.05 -0.78
C SER A 179 -2.66 -3.32 0.73
N LYS A 180 -3.61 -4.14 1.20
CA LYS A 180 -3.69 -4.57 2.62
C LYS A 180 -2.47 -5.35 3.12
N MET A 181 -1.55 -5.68 2.24
CA MET A 181 -0.26 -6.29 2.59
C MET A 181 0.71 -5.28 3.21
N PHE A 182 0.46 -3.98 3.07
CA PHE A 182 1.33 -2.91 3.53
C PHE A 182 0.56 -1.92 4.40
N ASP A 183 1.24 -1.35 5.39
CA ASP A 183 0.76 -0.22 6.17
C ASP A 183 1.31 1.09 5.57
N PRO A 184 0.47 2.09 5.25
CA PRO A 184 0.89 3.33 4.63
C PRO A 184 1.67 4.26 5.57
#